data_55a9dcb99da9d1f6b6d8a63a8b31b700
#
_entry.id   55a9dcb99da9d1f6b6d8a63a8b31b700
#
_cell.length_a   1.000
_cell.length_b   1.000
_cell.length_c   1.000
_cell.angle_alpha   90.00
_cell.angle_beta   90.00
_cell.angle_gamma   90.00
#
_symmetry.space_group_name_H-M   'P 1'
#
loop_
_entity.id
_entity.type
_entity.pdbx_description
1 polymer ?
#
loop_
_entity_poly.entity_id
_entity_poly.type
_entity_poly.pdbx_seq_one_letter_code
_entity_poly.pdbx_strand_id
1 'polypeptide(L)'
;MNKKEHLTSEGLNKIVSIKASINLGLSDVLRESFPNITLVPRPKVEDQEISDPHWLAGFIEGEGCFFIDIFKSKTHNIGFVVRLKFIITQHSRDHLLMNSFIKYLGCGNYNERHYQGVSTFVVGKFSDILNIIIPFLDKYPIQGNKILDYMDFCKPASLMKSQAHLTSEGLEQIRQIKIGMNRARKYDN
;
A
#
# COMPACT_ATOMS: atom_id res chain seq x y z
N MET A 1 14.35 23.43 -17.89
CA MET A 1 13.56 24.58 -18.40
C MET A 1 14.31 25.92 -18.32
N ASN A 2 15.31 26.05 -17.46
CA ASN A 2 16.06 27.32 -17.30
C ASN A 2 16.70 27.86 -18.58
N LYS A 3 17.08 27.02 -19.54
CA LYS A 3 17.66 27.42 -20.84
C LYS A 3 16.63 27.70 -21.94
N LYS A 4 15.32 27.64 -21.62
CA LYS A 4 14.20 27.83 -22.58
C LYS A 4 14.24 26.90 -23.83
N GLU A 5 14.99 25.81 -23.76
CA GLU A 5 15.09 24.80 -24.86
C GLU A 5 13.74 24.21 -25.26
N HIS A 6 12.78 24.16 -24.31
CA HIS A 6 11.44 23.69 -24.55
C HIS A 6 10.62 24.54 -25.55
N LEU A 7 11.08 25.76 -25.85
CA LEU A 7 10.46 26.65 -26.83
C LEU A 7 11.00 26.42 -28.26
N THR A 8 11.98 25.54 -28.43
CA THR A 8 12.50 25.16 -29.76
C THR A 8 11.78 23.89 -30.24
N SER A 9 11.72 23.71 -31.57
CA SER A 9 11.13 22.48 -32.17
C SER A 9 11.84 21.21 -31.70
N GLU A 10 13.16 21.25 -31.54
CA GLU A 10 13.94 20.13 -31.03
C GLU A 10 13.60 19.83 -29.54
N GLY A 11 13.54 20.87 -28.72
CA GLY A 11 13.20 20.73 -27.30
C GLY A 11 11.74 20.25 -27.12
N LEU A 12 10.81 20.72 -27.94
CA LEU A 12 9.44 20.23 -27.94
C LEU A 12 9.37 18.75 -28.33
N ASN A 13 10.07 18.33 -29.38
CA ASN A 13 10.14 16.93 -29.78
C ASN A 13 10.72 16.03 -28.67
N LYS A 14 11.75 16.46 -27.93
CA LYS A 14 12.28 15.76 -26.78
C LYS A 14 11.23 15.59 -25.67
N ILE A 15 10.47 16.66 -25.37
CA ILE A 15 9.40 16.59 -24.37
C ILE A 15 8.31 15.62 -24.78
N VAL A 16 7.87 15.67 -26.03
CA VAL A 16 6.82 14.78 -26.57
C VAL A 16 7.30 13.32 -26.58
N SER A 17 8.56 13.07 -26.93
CA SER A 17 9.20 11.74 -26.88
C SER A 17 9.21 11.16 -25.45
N ILE A 18 9.56 11.98 -24.45
CA ILE A 18 9.50 11.60 -23.04
C ILE A 18 8.04 11.36 -22.62
N LYS A 19 7.13 12.28 -22.96
CA LYS A 19 5.69 12.15 -22.65
C LYS A 19 5.08 10.87 -23.22
N ALA A 20 5.51 10.49 -24.44
CA ALA A 20 5.06 9.24 -25.09
C ALA A 20 5.44 7.98 -24.29
N SER A 21 6.51 8.06 -23.47
CA SER A 21 7.00 6.96 -22.62
C SER A 21 6.46 6.99 -21.18
N ILE A 22 5.70 8.03 -20.80
CA ILE A 22 5.21 8.20 -19.41
C ILE A 22 3.71 7.87 -19.34
N ASN A 23 3.29 7.18 -18.28
CA ASN A 23 1.89 6.86 -17.97
C ASN A 23 1.19 6.18 -19.18
N LEU A 24 0.06 6.76 -19.61
CA LEU A 24 -0.75 6.27 -20.76
C LEU A 24 -0.21 6.71 -22.13
N GLY A 25 0.94 7.38 -22.17
CA GLY A 25 1.55 7.86 -23.42
C GLY A 25 0.91 9.16 -23.93
N LEU A 26 0.87 9.32 -25.24
CA LEU A 26 0.30 10.49 -25.90
C LEU A 26 -1.22 10.36 -26.03
N SER A 27 -1.93 11.48 -25.89
CA SER A 27 -3.32 11.60 -26.34
C SER A 27 -3.41 11.49 -27.85
N ASP A 28 -4.61 11.22 -28.38
CA ASP A 28 -4.83 11.09 -29.85
C ASP A 28 -4.43 12.36 -30.57
N VAL A 29 -4.78 13.53 -30.06
CA VAL A 29 -4.40 14.84 -30.61
C VAL A 29 -2.87 14.98 -30.70
N LEU A 30 -2.12 14.55 -29.68
CA LEU A 30 -0.66 14.60 -29.72
C LEU A 30 -0.07 13.56 -30.68
N ARG A 31 -0.67 12.38 -30.81
CA ARG A 31 -0.24 11.37 -31.79
C ARG A 31 -0.39 11.87 -33.23
N GLU A 32 -1.52 12.52 -33.53
CA GLU A 32 -1.78 13.12 -34.84
C GLU A 32 -0.80 14.26 -35.14
N SER A 33 -0.52 15.11 -34.14
CA SER A 33 0.40 16.26 -34.29
C SER A 33 1.89 15.84 -34.39
N PHE A 34 2.26 14.68 -33.84
CA PHE A 34 3.64 14.16 -33.79
C PHE A 34 3.71 12.71 -34.26
N PRO A 35 3.36 12.41 -35.53
CA PRO A 35 3.24 11.03 -36.03
C PRO A 35 4.57 10.25 -36.05
N ASN A 36 5.70 10.96 -36.15
CA ASN A 36 7.03 10.36 -36.27
C ASN A 36 7.84 10.40 -34.97
N ILE A 37 7.20 10.58 -33.80
CA ILE A 37 7.91 10.69 -32.55
C ILE A 37 8.48 9.33 -32.12
N THR A 38 9.77 9.29 -31.80
CA THR A 38 10.43 8.10 -31.26
C THR A 38 10.30 8.10 -29.74
N LEU A 39 9.81 6.99 -29.17
CA LEU A 39 9.69 6.80 -27.74
C LEU A 39 11.07 6.73 -27.07
N VAL A 40 11.24 7.45 -25.98
CA VAL A 40 12.42 7.29 -25.11
C VAL A 40 12.30 5.92 -24.42
N PRO A 41 13.34 5.06 -24.48
CA PRO A 41 13.32 3.79 -23.76
C PRO A 41 13.10 4.01 -22.27
N ARG A 42 12.18 3.24 -21.67
CA ARG A 42 12.02 3.24 -20.21
C ARG A 42 13.18 2.49 -19.58
N PRO A 43 13.88 3.07 -18.59
CA PRO A 43 14.91 2.32 -17.87
C PRO A 43 14.26 1.12 -17.17
N LYS A 44 14.94 -0.02 -17.21
CA LYS A 44 14.56 -1.17 -16.38
C LYS A 44 14.96 -0.87 -14.95
N VAL A 45 14.03 -1.05 -14.03
CA VAL A 45 14.32 -0.99 -12.59
C VAL A 45 14.78 -2.38 -12.18
N GLU A 46 16.10 -2.54 -12.00
CA GLU A 46 16.71 -3.86 -11.75
C GLU A 46 16.80 -4.20 -10.27
N ASP A 47 16.95 -3.21 -9.42
CA ASP A 47 17.01 -3.39 -7.96
C ASP A 47 16.14 -2.34 -7.25
N GLN A 48 15.34 -2.80 -6.30
CA GLN A 48 14.44 -1.96 -5.51
C GLN A 48 14.66 -2.25 -4.02
N GLU A 49 15.82 -1.86 -3.52
CA GLU A 49 16.05 -1.90 -2.08
C GLU A 49 15.42 -0.66 -1.41
N ILE A 50 14.79 -0.91 -0.26
CA ILE A 50 14.25 0.18 0.58
C ILE A 50 15.41 0.76 1.37
N SER A 51 15.88 1.92 0.97
CA SER A 51 17.00 2.62 1.62
C SER A 51 16.56 3.52 2.77
N ASP A 52 15.32 4.01 2.75
CA ASP A 52 14.80 4.97 3.71
C ASP A 52 13.47 4.49 4.31
N PRO A 53 13.39 4.32 5.64
CA PRO A 53 12.15 3.92 6.31
C PRO A 53 11.01 4.94 6.18
N HIS A 54 11.32 6.24 6.07
CA HIS A 54 10.28 7.27 5.84
C HIS A 54 9.68 7.17 4.44
N TRP A 55 10.46 6.73 3.44
CA TRP A 55 9.92 6.41 2.12
C TRP A 55 8.87 5.29 2.23
N LEU A 56 9.18 4.22 3.00
CA LEU A 56 8.23 3.12 3.20
C LEU A 56 6.97 3.58 3.95
N ALA A 57 7.11 4.44 4.96
CA ALA A 57 5.96 5.03 5.66
C ALA A 57 5.08 5.85 4.69
N GLY A 58 5.67 6.65 3.82
CA GLY A 58 4.96 7.39 2.77
C GLY A 58 4.29 6.47 1.74
N PHE A 59 4.95 5.37 1.37
CA PHE A 59 4.36 4.35 0.48
C PHE A 59 3.16 3.65 1.16
N ILE A 60 3.25 3.34 2.45
CA ILE A 60 2.16 2.78 3.25
C ILE A 60 0.99 3.77 3.33
N GLU A 61 1.24 5.09 3.42
CA GLU A 61 0.17 6.10 3.36
C GLU A 61 -0.65 6.00 2.07
N GLY A 62 -0.01 5.80 0.92
CA GLY A 62 -0.70 5.64 -0.36
C GLY A 62 -1.40 4.29 -0.49
N GLU A 63 -0.67 3.21 -0.29
CA GLU A 63 -1.02 1.87 -0.76
C GLU A 63 -1.33 0.87 0.35
N GLY A 64 -1.01 1.20 1.62
CA GLY A 64 -1.23 0.30 2.76
C GLY A 64 -2.70 0.20 3.14
N CYS A 65 -3.07 -0.95 3.67
CA CYS A 65 -4.39 -1.23 4.24
C CYS A 65 -4.26 -1.95 5.58
N PHE A 66 -4.89 -1.39 6.60
CA PHE A 66 -5.05 -1.99 7.92
C PHE A 66 -6.39 -2.71 7.97
N PHE A 67 -6.37 -4.03 7.99
CA PHE A 67 -7.57 -4.83 7.81
C PHE A 67 -7.89 -5.69 9.04
N ILE A 68 -9.12 -5.60 9.52
CA ILE A 68 -9.67 -6.43 10.59
C ILE A 68 -10.62 -7.45 9.96
N ASP A 69 -10.29 -8.72 10.09
CA ASP A 69 -11.12 -9.83 9.62
C ASP A 69 -11.85 -10.48 10.80
N ILE A 70 -13.17 -10.61 10.70
CA ILE A 70 -14.01 -11.25 11.72
C ILE A 70 -14.89 -12.27 10.99
N PHE A 71 -14.74 -13.53 11.31
CA PHE A 71 -15.50 -14.60 10.66
C PHE A 71 -15.99 -15.63 11.67
N LYS A 72 -17.08 -16.33 11.32
CA LYS A 72 -17.67 -17.36 12.18
C LYS A 72 -16.71 -18.55 12.34
N SER A 73 -16.65 -19.10 13.52
CA SER A 73 -15.87 -20.30 13.85
C SER A 73 -16.64 -21.20 14.79
N LYS A 74 -16.70 -22.48 14.47
CA LYS A 74 -17.33 -23.50 15.31
C LYS A 74 -16.43 -23.97 16.46
N THR A 75 -15.13 -23.68 16.39
CA THR A 75 -14.12 -24.16 17.35
C THR A 75 -13.79 -23.12 18.44
N HIS A 76 -14.28 -21.89 18.30
CA HIS A 76 -14.05 -20.82 19.26
C HIS A 76 -15.27 -20.61 20.15
N ASN A 77 -15.07 -20.49 21.45
CA ASN A 77 -16.15 -20.39 22.46
C ASN A 77 -17.14 -19.25 22.19
N ILE A 78 -16.66 -18.10 21.68
CA ILE A 78 -17.49 -16.95 21.30
C ILE A 78 -18.10 -17.05 19.90
N GLY A 79 -17.87 -18.18 19.18
CA GLY A 79 -18.37 -18.42 17.83
C GLY A 79 -17.70 -17.61 16.71
N PHE A 80 -16.66 -16.82 17.01
CA PHE A 80 -15.96 -15.96 16.04
C PHE A 80 -14.45 -15.98 16.24
N VAL A 81 -13.74 -15.70 15.14
CA VAL A 81 -12.29 -15.46 15.12
C VAL A 81 -12.03 -14.05 14.62
N VAL A 82 -11.11 -13.37 15.27
CA VAL A 82 -10.57 -12.08 14.84
C VAL A 82 -9.17 -12.30 14.28
N ARG A 83 -8.89 -11.73 13.10
CA ARG A 83 -7.55 -11.67 12.51
C ARG A 83 -7.23 -10.25 12.09
N LEU A 84 -6.01 -9.84 12.35
CA LEU A 84 -5.48 -8.60 11.84
C LEU A 84 -4.60 -8.89 10.62
N LYS A 85 -4.67 -8.04 9.61
CA LYS A 85 -3.82 -8.12 8.43
C LYS A 85 -3.34 -6.72 8.07
N PHE A 86 -2.04 -6.60 7.84
CA PHE A 86 -1.46 -5.44 7.16
C PHE A 86 -1.20 -5.84 5.71
N ILE A 87 -1.70 -5.05 4.76
CA ILE A 87 -1.71 -5.40 3.34
C ILE A 87 -1.22 -4.20 2.54
N ILE A 88 -0.31 -4.43 1.59
CA ILE A 88 0.05 -3.48 0.54
C ILE A 88 -0.30 -4.13 -0.80
N THR A 89 -0.97 -3.39 -1.69
CA THR A 89 -1.38 -3.90 -3.00
C THR A 89 -0.84 -3.00 -4.09
N GLN A 90 -0.23 -3.62 -5.12
CA GLN A 90 0.31 -2.93 -6.28
C GLN A 90 0.11 -3.73 -7.56
N HIS A 91 0.40 -3.10 -8.70
CA HIS A 91 0.43 -3.80 -9.98
C HIS A 91 1.57 -4.83 -9.99
N SER A 92 1.37 -5.99 -10.65
CA SER A 92 2.37 -7.07 -10.71
C SER A 92 3.70 -6.68 -11.34
N ARG A 93 3.75 -5.60 -12.14
CA ARG A 93 5.02 -5.04 -12.67
C ARG A 93 5.99 -4.61 -11.55
N ASP A 94 5.47 -4.30 -10.36
CA ASP A 94 6.25 -3.86 -9.20
C ASP A 94 6.58 -5.01 -8.24
N HIS A 95 6.58 -6.27 -8.76
CA HIS A 95 6.82 -7.48 -7.97
C HIS A 95 8.17 -7.48 -7.22
N LEU A 96 9.21 -6.89 -7.80
CA LEU A 96 10.52 -6.76 -7.15
C LEU A 96 10.42 -5.90 -5.89
N LEU A 97 9.75 -4.75 -5.99
CA LEU A 97 9.48 -3.87 -4.85
C LEU A 97 8.66 -4.59 -3.79
N MET A 98 7.59 -5.30 -4.19
CA MET A 98 6.73 -6.02 -3.25
C MET A 98 7.47 -7.13 -2.50
N ASN A 99 8.40 -7.82 -3.18
CA ASN A 99 9.27 -8.81 -2.54
C ASN A 99 10.32 -8.16 -1.62
N SER A 100 10.80 -6.95 -1.94
CA SER A 100 11.77 -6.25 -1.09
C SER A 100 11.23 -5.90 0.29
N PHE A 101 9.90 -5.75 0.47
CA PHE A 101 9.28 -5.55 1.78
C PHE A 101 9.50 -6.73 2.72
N ILE A 102 9.47 -7.97 2.21
CA ILE A 102 9.74 -9.18 3.03
C ILE A 102 11.18 -9.12 3.56
N LYS A 103 12.14 -8.80 2.68
CA LYS A 103 13.55 -8.70 3.05
C LYS A 103 13.78 -7.57 4.06
N TYR A 104 13.16 -6.42 3.84
CA TYR A 104 13.34 -5.22 4.66
C TYR A 104 12.70 -5.33 6.04
N LEU A 105 11.45 -5.81 6.11
CA LEU A 105 10.71 -5.95 7.37
C LEU A 105 11.01 -7.27 8.10
N GLY A 106 11.57 -8.27 7.41
CA GLY A 106 11.83 -9.59 7.98
C GLY A 106 10.56 -10.41 8.24
N CYS A 107 9.42 -10.02 7.66
CA CYS A 107 8.13 -10.70 7.85
C CYS A 107 7.22 -10.54 6.64
N GLY A 108 6.07 -11.23 6.66
CA GLY A 108 5.05 -11.15 5.64
C GLY A 108 5.23 -12.14 4.50
N ASN A 109 4.28 -12.12 3.56
CA ASN A 109 4.25 -12.98 2.38
C ASN A 109 3.90 -12.17 1.16
N TYR A 110 4.50 -12.53 0.03
CA TYR A 110 4.14 -12.03 -1.30
C TYR A 110 3.15 -12.98 -1.96
N ASN A 111 2.10 -12.41 -2.54
CA ASN A 111 1.12 -13.15 -3.34
C ASN A 111 0.86 -12.41 -4.64
N GLU A 112 0.86 -13.13 -5.75
CA GLU A 112 0.58 -12.57 -7.07
C GLU A 112 -0.66 -13.22 -7.69
N ARG A 113 -1.52 -12.38 -8.26
CA ARG A 113 -2.67 -12.80 -9.05
C ARG A 113 -2.45 -12.41 -10.49
N HIS A 114 -1.74 -13.26 -11.24
CA HIS A 114 -1.33 -12.99 -12.62
C HIS A 114 -2.48 -12.57 -13.54
N TYR A 115 -3.63 -13.22 -13.45
CA TYR A 115 -4.81 -12.92 -14.27
C TYR A 115 -5.45 -11.54 -13.96
N GLN A 116 -5.12 -10.92 -12.82
CA GLN A 116 -5.59 -9.58 -12.44
C GLN A 116 -4.49 -8.52 -12.56
N GLY A 117 -3.27 -8.90 -12.86
CA GLY A 117 -2.12 -8.00 -12.86
C GLY A 117 -1.84 -7.36 -11.49
N VAL A 118 -2.21 -8.05 -10.40
CA VAL A 118 -2.13 -7.53 -9.02
C VAL A 118 -1.19 -8.39 -8.18
N SER A 119 -0.34 -7.74 -7.43
CA SER A 119 0.49 -8.34 -6.38
C SER A 119 0.19 -7.72 -5.02
N THR A 120 0.31 -8.53 -3.98
CA THR A 120 0.08 -8.11 -2.60
C THR A 120 1.20 -8.58 -1.69
N PHE A 121 1.65 -7.67 -0.82
CA PHE A 121 2.42 -8.00 0.37
C PHE A 121 1.46 -8.07 1.56
N VAL A 122 1.48 -9.15 2.34
CA VAL A 122 0.54 -9.37 3.44
C VAL A 122 1.28 -9.83 4.69
N VAL A 123 1.05 -9.14 5.80
CA VAL A 123 1.44 -9.59 7.14
C VAL A 123 0.18 -9.96 7.89
N GLY A 124 0.00 -11.26 8.18
CA GLY A 124 -1.18 -11.79 8.89
C GLY A 124 -0.84 -12.54 10.18
N LYS A 125 0.44 -12.81 10.44
CA LYS A 125 0.87 -13.43 11.70
C LYS A 125 0.84 -12.37 12.79
N PHE A 126 0.07 -12.62 13.85
CA PHE A 126 -0.21 -11.64 14.91
C PHE A 126 1.08 -11.16 15.62
N SER A 127 2.03 -12.08 15.88
CA SER A 127 3.32 -11.69 16.47
C SER A 127 4.11 -10.71 15.60
N ASP A 128 4.03 -10.85 14.27
CA ASP A 128 4.76 -9.96 13.36
C ASP A 128 4.10 -8.58 13.28
N ILE A 129 2.76 -8.54 13.39
CA ILE A 129 2.02 -7.27 13.52
C ILE A 129 2.44 -6.54 14.80
N LEU A 130 2.46 -7.23 15.96
CA LEU A 130 2.81 -6.63 17.24
C LEU A 130 4.28 -6.23 17.37
N ASN A 131 5.19 -7.05 16.83
CA ASN A 131 6.61 -6.90 17.11
C ASN A 131 7.39 -6.23 15.97
N ILE A 132 6.77 -6.10 14.78
CA ILE A 132 7.44 -5.52 13.60
C ILE A 132 6.63 -4.37 13.03
N ILE A 133 5.37 -4.60 12.61
CA ILE A 133 4.59 -3.58 11.87
C ILE A 133 4.24 -2.40 12.78
N ILE A 134 3.69 -2.65 13.97
CA ILE A 134 3.32 -1.59 14.91
C ILE A 134 4.58 -0.80 15.35
N PRO A 135 5.67 -1.42 15.84
CA PRO A 135 6.87 -0.68 16.22
C PRO A 135 7.53 0.07 15.05
N PHE A 136 7.47 -0.46 13.82
CA PHE A 136 7.94 0.26 12.65
C PHE A 136 7.18 1.55 12.42
N LEU A 137 5.84 1.50 12.45
CA LEU A 137 4.98 2.67 12.21
C LEU A 137 4.94 3.64 13.40
N ASP A 138 5.17 3.18 14.62
CA ASP A 138 5.36 4.05 15.78
C ASP A 138 6.66 4.87 15.66
N LYS A 139 7.72 4.25 15.13
CA LYS A 139 9.01 4.91 14.90
C LYS A 139 9.02 5.81 13.66
N TYR A 140 8.33 5.41 12.60
CA TYR A 140 8.25 6.10 11.31
C TYR A 140 6.77 6.37 10.98
N PRO A 141 6.16 7.39 11.60
CA PRO A 141 4.71 7.58 11.55
C PRO A 141 4.22 8.00 10.16
N ILE A 142 3.06 7.49 9.81
CA ILE A 142 2.25 7.90 8.67
C ILE A 142 1.80 9.35 8.89
N GLN A 143 1.85 10.20 7.88
CA GLN A 143 1.58 11.64 8.00
C GLN A 143 0.18 12.06 7.56
N GLY A 144 -0.51 11.26 6.73
CA GLY A 144 -1.82 11.58 6.17
C GLY A 144 -2.98 10.95 6.95
N ASN A 145 -4.16 10.97 6.35
CA ASN A 145 -5.39 10.49 6.98
C ASN A 145 -5.39 8.99 7.34
N LYS A 146 -4.54 8.20 6.70
CA LYS A 146 -4.41 6.76 7.02
C LYS A 146 -3.88 6.49 8.42
N ILE A 147 -3.27 7.50 9.08
CA ILE A 147 -2.89 7.42 10.49
C ILE A 147 -4.08 7.04 11.38
N LEU A 148 -5.30 7.52 11.06
CA LEU A 148 -6.51 7.22 11.81
C LEU A 148 -6.87 5.73 11.73
N ASP A 149 -6.71 5.12 10.54
CA ASP A 149 -6.92 3.68 10.37
C ASP A 149 -5.84 2.85 11.08
N TYR A 150 -4.60 3.34 11.10
CA TYR A 150 -3.53 2.74 11.89
C TYR A 150 -3.82 2.78 13.39
N MET A 151 -4.23 3.94 13.92
CA MET A 151 -4.59 4.09 15.34
C MET A 151 -5.76 3.19 15.72
N ASP A 152 -6.76 3.07 14.85
CA ASP A 152 -7.88 2.16 15.04
C ASP A 152 -7.47 0.69 14.97
N PHE A 153 -6.50 0.36 14.12
CA PHE A 153 -5.94 -1.00 14.01
C PHE A 153 -5.13 -1.42 15.25
N CYS A 154 -4.46 -0.48 15.92
CA CYS A 154 -3.72 -0.74 17.15
C CYS A 154 -4.63 -1.12 18.34
N LYS A 155 -5.89 -0.63 18.37
CA LYS A 155 -6.85 -0.94 19.44
C LYS A 155 -7.20 -2.45 19.49
N PRO A 156 -7.67 -3.08 18.40
CA PRO A 156 -7.84 -4.54 18.37
C PRO A 156 -6.55 -5.31 18.64
N ALA A 157 -5.39 -4.81 18.19
CA ALA A 157 -4.13 -5.47 18.48
C ALA A 157 -3.86 -5.52 20.01
N SER A 158 -4.17 -4.46 20.74
CA SER A 158 -4.10 -4.44 22.21
C SER A 158 -5.11 -5.39 22.85
N LEU A 159 -6.36 -5.42 22.38
CA LEU A 159 -7.38 -6.35 22.87
C LEU A 159 -7.00 -7.82 22.60
N MET A 160 -6.36 -8.09 21.48
CA MET A 160 -5.85 -9.42 21.17
C MET A 160 -4.65 -9.80 22.04
N LYS A 161 -3.74 -8.88 22.31
CA LYS A 161 -2.59 -9.08 23.20
C LYS A 161 -3.02 -9.43 24.62
N SER A 162 -4.05 -8.78 25.15
CA SER A 162 -4.63 -9.06 26.47
C SER A 162 -5.66 -10.20 26.48
N GLN A 163 -5.89 -10.87 25.35
CA GLN A 163 -6.93 -11.89 25.14
C GLN A 163 -8.38 -11.40 25.36
N ALA A 164 -8.62 -10.12 25.52
CA ALA A 164 -9.95 -9.54 25.68
C ALA A 164 -10.85 -9.76 24.45
N HIS A 165 -10.27 -9.93 23.25
CA HIS A 165 -10.99 -10.29 22.02
C HIS A 165 -11.73 -11.64 22.09
N LEU A 166 -11.44 -12.46 23.10
CA LEU A 166 -12.10 -13.75 23.35
C LEU A 166 -13.37 -13.62 24.21
N THR A 167 -13.71 -12.40 24.62
CA THR A 167 -14.96 -12.08 25.31
C THR A 167 -15.99 -11.46 24.38
N SER A 168 -17.28 -11.54 24.71
CA SER A 168 -18.35 -10.90 23.94
C SER A 168 -18.18 -9.40 23.84
N GLU A 169 -17.77 -8.75 24.94
CA GLU A 169 -17.52 -7.30 24.99
C GLU A 169 -16.34 -6.90 24.11
N GLY A 170 -15.22 -7.62 24.21
CA GLY A 170 -14.03 -7.31 23.41
C GLY A 170 -14.28 -7.54 21.91
N LEU A 171 -15.02 -8.60 21.55
CA LEU A 171 -15.44 -8.82 20.16
C LEU A 171 -16.33 -7.68 19.65
N GLU A 172 -17.29 -7.21 20.46
CA GLU A 172 -18.17 -6.11 20.05
C GLU A 172 -17.39 -4.78 19.90
N GLN A 173 -16.46 -4.48 20.79
CA GLN A 173 -15.56 -3.34 20.64
C GLN A 173 -14.80 -3.39 19.30
N ILE A 174 -14.26 -4.56 18.92
CA ILE A 174 -13.55 -4.73 17.65
C ILE A 174 -14.50 -4.54 16.46
N ARG A 175 -15.75 -4.99 16.54
CA ARG A 175 -16.76 -4.77 15.49
C ARG A 175 -17.04 -3.28 15.29
N GLN A 176 -17.21 -2.52 16.36
CA GLN A 176 -17.46 -1.07 16.31
C GLN A 176 -16.26 -0.34 15.66
N ILE A 177 -15.03 -0.69 16.05
CA ILE A 177 -13.84 -0.13 15.43
C ILE A 177 -13.80 -0.43 13.93
N LYS A 178 -14.02 -1.69 13.54
CA LYS A 178 -14.00 -2.10 12.14
C LYS A 178 -15.01 -1.34 11.27
N ILE A 179 -16.20 -1.04 11.79
CA ILE A 179 -17.24 -0.30 11.06
C ILE A 179 -16.78 1.12 10.68
N GLY A 180 -15.94 1.74 11.53
CA GLY A 180 -15.44 3.10 11.32
C GLY A 180 -14.14 3.20 10.50
N MET A 181 -13.58 2.09 9.99
CA MET A 181 -12.27 2.06 9.34
C MET A 181 -12.33 2.06 7.80
N ASN A 182 -11.22 2.47 7.20
CA ASN A 182 -11.00 2.42 5.75
C ASN A 182 -12.07 3.20 4.97
N ARG A 183 -12.69 2.58 3.95
CA ARG A 183 -13.71 3.21 3.10
C ARG A 183 -14.99 3.63 3.84
N ALA A 184 -15.23 3.09 5.02
CA ALA A 184 -16.39 3.43 5.83
C ALA A 184 -16.15 4.66 6.72
N ARG A 185 -14.90 5.13 6.84
CA ARG A 185 -14.54 6.30 7.62
C ARG A 185 -15.22 7.55 7.05
N LYS A 186 -15.96 8.23 7.91
CA LYS A 186 -16.51 9.55 7.60
C LYS A 186 -15.52 10.61 8.07
N TYR A 187 -15.26 11.57 7.21
CA TYR A 187 -14.46 12.75 7.55
C TYR A 187 -15.44 13.91 7.76
N ASP A 188 -15.34 14.57 8.89
CA ASP A 188 -16.05 15.84 9.10
C ASP A 188 -15.39 16.89 8.21
N ASN A 189 -16.16 17.41 7.24
CA ASN A 189 -15.75 18.48 6.32
C ASN A 189 -15.81 19.83 7.02
#